data_0c9681739e6f09d3d11338bb1907666d
#
_entry.id   0c9681739e6f09d3d11338bb1907666d
#
_cell.length_a   1.000
_cell.length_b   1.000
_cell.length_c   1.000
_cell.angle_alpha   90.00
_cell.angle_beta   90.00
_cell.angle_gamma   90.00
#
_symmetry.space_group_name_H-M   'P 1'
#
loop_
_entity.id
_entity.type
_entity.pdbx_description
1 polymer ?
#
loop_
_entity_poly.entity_id
_entity_poly.type
_entity_poly.pdbx_seq_one_letter_code
_entity_poly.pdbx_strand_id
1 'polypeptide(L)'
;MIPVLGNFIVKRPQFEVAQHNALNWISQAHALAKYNENLNSPDSKSLEKINYLMNNYVNRFACGPEKISNRGTCIPDFLHTNWDEMQLFNLKNNNCSPTIKEKMLFFNEIVGKVFEDLYSEVNVPPKNIIHVTCTGYSSPSAAQILVSKMGWGDFTKIYHAYHMGCYAALPTLRVAQGYLLQDNLENALTSNIKGRVDIVHTELCTLHFNPYLHDPGQFVVQSLFADGFIYYSLFEKNAFYRYGLNKGLEILATHEMIISHTLDAMSWDLSESGFYMSLSGKVPAVIAENIFNFIEKLFSKTEYSYAEIKDNALYAVHPGGPKIIKLIKDVLDLSDKNIEFSELILKNYGNMSSATLPHIWNEIINSNVQAGTLVVSLAFGPGLTVVGSLMRIV
;
A
#
# COMPACT_ATOMS: atom_id res chain seq x y z
N MET A 1 -15.75 -19.10 14.81
CA MET A 1 -15.56 -18.70 13.40
C MET A 1 -14.08 -18.59 13.13
N ILE A 2 -13.58 -19.24 12.08
CA ILE A 2 -12.18 -19.19 11.67
C ILE A 2 -12.12 -18.39 10.37
N PRO A 3 -11.53 -17.18 10.37
CA PRO A 3 -11.44 -16.33 9.19
C PRO A 3 -10.26 -16.74 8.30
N VAL A 4 -10.50 -16.86 6.98
CA VAL A 4 -9.50 -17.22 5.97
C VAL A 4 -9.49 -16.17 4.85
N LEU A 5 -8.33 -15.63 4.54
CA LEU A 5 -8.08 -14.79 3.36
C LEU A 5 -7.85 -15.66 2.13
N GLY A 6 -8.46 -15.29 1.03
CA GLY A 6 -8.28 -15.98 -0.26
C GLY A 6 -8.84 -15.18 -1.41
N ASN A 7 -8.89 -15.82 -2.59
CA ASN A 7 -9.39 -15.20 -3.82
C ASN A 7 -8.66 -13.90 -4.17
N PHE A 8 -7.32 -13.92 -4.13
CA PHE A 8 -6.50 -12.76 -4.47
C PHE A 8 -6.49 -12.52 -5.97
N ILE A 9 -6.75 -11.28 -6.37
CA ILE A 9 -6.66 -10.80 -7.76
C ILE A 9 -5.80 -9.54 -7.76
N VAL A 10 -4.64 -9.63 -8.41
CA VAL A 10 -3.73 -8.48 -8.60
C VAL A 10 -4.08 -7.81 -9.92
N LYS A 11 -4.31 -6.50 -9.88
CA LYS A 11 -4.42 -5.67 -11.07
C LYS A 11 -3.19 -4.77 -11.15
N ARG A 12 -2.40 -4.92 -12.21
CA ARG A 12 -1.22 -4.09 -12.42
C ARG A 12 -1.62 -2.70 -12.90
N PRO A 13 -0.89 -1.64 -12.50
CA PRO A 13 -0.99 -0.33 -13.12
C PRO A 13 -0.77 -0.41 -14.64
N GLN A 14 -1.28 0.58 -15.36
CA GLN A 14 -1.21 0.60 -16.82
C GLN A 14 0.23 0.60 -17.35
N PHE A 15 1.17 1.21 -16.63
CA PHE A 15 2.55 1.33 -17.01
C PHE A 15 3.48 0.84 -15.91
N GLU A 16 4.66 0.36 -16.34
CA GLU A 16 5.78 0.04 -15.45
C GLU A 16 7.01 0.80 -15.92
N VAL A 17 7.70 1.44 -14.98
CA VAL A 17 8.87 2.28 -15.25
C VAL A 17 10.07 1.71 -14.52
N ALA A 18 11.15 1.44 -15.26
CA ALA A 18 12.42 1.04 -14.67
C ALA A 18 12.92 2.14 -13.71
N GLN A 19 13.43 1.75 -12.55
CA GLN A 19 13.77 2.71 -11.49
C GLN A 19 14.75 3.79 -11.94
N HIS A 20 15.76 3.45 -12.75
CA HIS A 20 16.71 4.43 -13.26
C HIS A 20 16.05 5.50 -14.14
N ASN A 21 15.04 5.12 -14.96
CA ASN A 21 14.26 6.07 -15.76
C ASN A 21 13.39 6.96 -14.89
N ALA A 22 12.73 6.36 -13.88
CA ALA A 22 11.93 7.10 -12.91
C ALA A 22 12.76 8.12 -12.12
N LEU A 23 13.98 7.76 -11.69
CA LEU A 23 14.88 8.67 -10.99
C LEU A 23 15.37 9.81 -11.87
N ASN A 24 15.67 9.53 -13.14
CA ASN A 24 16.02 10.56 -14.12
C ASN A 24 14.85 11.54 -14.34
N TRP A 25 13.62 11.01 -14.49
CA TRP A 25 12.42 11.84 -14.61
C TRP A 25 12.21 12.71 -13.38
N ILE A 26 12.28 12.14 -12.17
CA ILE A 26 12.17 12.86 -10.89
C ILE A 26 13.19 14.00 -10.81
N SER A 27 14.45 13.71 -11.16
CA SER A 27 15.50 14.73 -11.14
C SER A 27 15.21 15.90 -12.07
N GLN A 28 14.77 15.63 -13.29
CA GLN A 28 14.43 16.67 -14.27
C GLN A 28 13.17 17.44 -13.85
N ALA A 29 12.15 16.79 -13.30
CA ALA A 29 10.95 17.44 -12.80
C ALA A 29 11.28 18.45 -11.68
N HIS A 30 12.09 18.02 -10.70
CA HIS A 30 12.57 18.92 -9.62
C HIS A 30 13.42 20.07 -10.17
N ALA A 31 14.24 19.80 -11.18
CA ALA A 31 15.08 20.84 -11.77
C ALA A 31 14.25 21.90 -12.48
N LEU A 32 13.23 21.48 -13.24
CA LEU A 32 12.29 22.41 -13.90
C LEU A 32 11.50 23.24 -12.88
N ALA A 33 10.94 22.57 -11.85
CA ALA A 33 10.21 23.26 -10.80
C ALA A 33 11.09 24.30 -10.11
N LYS A 34 12.32 23.93 -9.75
CA LYS A 34 13.30 24.84 -9.11
C LYS A 34 13.73 25.97 -10.03
N TYR A 35 13.89 25.72 -11.32
CA TYR A 35 14.17 26.75 -12.32
C TYR A 35 13.01 27.75 -12.40
N ASN A 36 11.78 27.26 -12.47
CA ASN A 36 10.58 28.10 -12.52
C ASN A 36 10.41 29.00 -11.28
N GLU A 37 10.68 28.46 -10.08
CA GLU A 37 10.70 29.27 -8.84
C GLU A 37 11.69 30.43 -8.89
N ASN A 38 12.80 30.28 -9.61
CA ASN A 38 13.91 31.24 -9.64
C ASN A 38 13.92 32.17 -10.88
N LEU A 39 12.97 32.05 -11.81
CA LEU A 39 12.94 32.82 -13.05
C LEU A 39 13.03 34.33 -12.84
N ASN A 40 12.49 34.86 -11.75
CA ASN A 40 12.48 36.27 -11.39
C ASN A 40 13.55 36.64 -10.34
N SER A 41 14.47 35.73 -9.99
CA SER A 41 15.53 36.00 -9.01
C SER A 41 16.77 36.59 -9.69
N PRO A 42 17.43 37.62 -9.09
CA PRO A 42 18.70 38.15 -9.57
C PRO A 42 19.82 37.10 -9.63
N ASP A 43 19.74 36.07 -8.79
CA ASP A 43 20.70 34.97 -8.68
C ASP A 43 20.28 33.73 -9.50
N SER A 44 19.50 33.87 -10.57
CA SER A 44 19.00 32.74 -11.36
C SER A 44 20.15 31.88 -11.90
N LYS A 45 20.21 30.63 -11.44
CA LYS A 45 21.15 29.62 -11.96
C LYS A 45 20.61 29.08 -13.28
N SER A 46 21.51 28.75 -14.21
CA SER A 46 21.09 28.08 -15.46
C SER A 46 20.42 26.75 -15.14
N LEU A 47 19.47 26.31 -15.97
CA LEU A 47 18.79 25.03 -15.83
C LEU A 47 19.78 23.86 -15.73
N GLU A 48 20.91 23.92 -16.46
CA GLU A 48 21.96 22.91 -16.40
C GLU A 48 22.60 22.76 -15.00
N LYS A 49 22.88 23.89 -14.32
CA LYS A 49 23.42 23.87 -12.96
C LYS A 49 22.41 23.32 -11.96
N ILE A 50 21.12 23.63 -12.15
CA ILE A 50 20.05 23.11 -11.29
C ILE A 50 19.86 21.61 -11.55
N ASN A 51 19.87 21.15 -12.80
CA ASN A 51 19.82 19.75 -13.16
C ASN A 51 20.96 18.95 -12.50
N TYR A 52 22.19 19.46 -12.57
CA TYR A 52 23.32 18.82 -11.91
C TYR A 52 23.11 18.70 -10.40
N LEU A 53 22.60 19.75 -9.77
CA LEU A 53 22.31 19.74 -8.32
C LEU A 53 21.22 18.72 -7.97
N MET A 54 20.12 18.68 -8.71
CA MET A 54 19.00 17.75 -8.47
C MET A 54 19.42 16.28 -8.70
N ASN A 55 20.22 16.01 -9.73
CA ASN A 55 20.81 14.71 -9.94
C ASN A 55 21.66 14.25 -8.76
N ASN A 56 22.47 15.12 -8.16
CA ASN A 56 23.25 14.81 -6.98
C ASN A 56 22.35 14.50 -5.77
N TYR A 57 21.24 15.23 -5.59
CA TYR A 57 20.29 14.96 -4.54
C TYR A 57 19.58 13.62 -4.73
N VAL A 58 19.08 13.32 -5.93
CA VAL A 58 18.48 12.03 -6.27
C VAL A 58 19.46 10.89 -6.02
N ASN A 59 20.70 10.98 -6.52
CA ASN A 59 21.71 9.95 -6.32
C ASN A 59 22.07 9.72 -4.85
N ARG A 60 21.96 10.74 -4.01
CA ARG A 60 22.33 10.65 -2.58
C ARG A 60 21.20 10.12 -1.71
N PHE A 61 19.94 10.48 -1.99
CA PHE A 61 18.82 10.27 -1.08
C PHE A 61 17.78 9.29 -1.62
N ALA A 62 17.62 9.16 -2.92
CA ALA A 62 16.61 8.29 -3.51
C ALA A 62 16.89 6.80 -3.29
N CYS A 63 15.84 6.00 -3.37
CA CYS A 63 15.94 4.55 -3.40
C CYS A 63 16.40 4.10 -4.79
N GLY A 64 17.60 3.56 -4.88
CA GLY A 64 18.25 3.21 -6.14
C GLY A 64 17.75 1.91 -6.78
N PRO A 65 18.19 1.62 -8.03
CA PRO A 65 17.74 0.46 -8.80
C PRO A 65 18.23 -0.88 -8.22
N GLU A 66 19.23 -0.86 -7.34
CA GLU A 66 19.67 -2.04 -6.60
C GLU A 66 18.65 -2.54 -5.57
N LYS A 67 17.73 -1.67 -5.14
CA LYS A 67 16.66 -1.95 -4.17
C LYS A 67 15.29 -2.09 -4.81
N ILE A 68 15.01 -1.31 -5.84
CA ILE A 68 13.77 -1.33 -6.62
C ILE A 68 14.14 -1.42 -8.09
N SER A 69 13.67 -2.43 -8.79
CA SER A 69 13.94 -2.60 -10.23
C SER A 69 12.95 -1.78 -11.06
N ASN A 70 11.67 -1.91 -10.73
CA ASN A 70 10.57 -1.27 -11.47
C ASN A 70 9.53 -0.71 -10.50
N ARG A 71 8.78 0.28 -10.95
CA ARG A 71 7.61 0.82 -10.25
C ARG A 71 6.43 0.95 -11.20
N GLY A 72 5.25 0.55 -10.71
CA GLY A 72 4.01 0.74 -11.42
C GLY A 72 3.52 2.19 -11.31
N THR A 73 2.95 2.71 -12.40
CA THR A 73 2.26 4.00 -12.44
C THR A 73 1.08 3.98 -13.41
N CYS A 74 0.04 4.74 -13.12
CA CYS A 74 -1.05 4.99 -14.07
C CYS A 74 -0.87 6.30 -14.85
N ILE A 75 0.17 7.07 -14.55
CA ILE A 75 0.41 8.38 -15.14
C ILE A 75 1.41 8.23 -16.30
N PRO A 76 1.00 8.52 -17.55
CA PRO A 76 1.87 8.36 -18.72
C PRO A 76 3.09 9.28 -18.70
N ASP A 77 3.02 10.41 -18.00
CA ASP A 77 4.10 11.40 -17.90
C ASP A 77 5.43 10.78 -17.43
N PHE A 78 5.38 9.73 -16.60
CA PHE A 78 6.58 9.05 -16.12
C PHE A 78 7.32 8.21 -17.17
N LEU A 79 6.74 8.04 -18.38
CA LEU A 79 7.31 7.23 -19.45
C LEU A 79 8.34 7.96 -20.29
N HIS A 80 8.34 9.29 -20.29
CA HIS A 80 9.20 10.11 -21.14
C HIS A 80 9.59 11.44 -20.47
N THR A 81 10.56 12.11 -21.04
CA THR A 81 11.02 13.45 -20.61
C THR A 81 10.74 14.54 -21.66
N ASN A 82 9.75 14.32 -22.52
CA ASN A 82 9.22 15.36 -23.39
C ASN A 82 8.26 16.24 -22.62
N TRP A 83 8.77 17.31 -22.03
CA TRP A 83 8.01 18.21 -21.14
C TRP A 83 6.91 19.02 -21.85
N ASP A 84 6.85 19.01 -23.17
CA ASP A 84 5.76 19.62 -23.94
C ASP A 84 4.52 18.72 -24.06
N GLU A 85 4.66 17.42 -23.79
CA GLU A 85 3.60 16.40 -23.93
C GLU A 85 3.08 15.87 -22.59
N MET A 86 3.47 16.48 -21.47
CA MET A 86 3.00 16.06 -20.16
C MET A 86 1.50 16.32 -20.00
N GLN A 87 0.77 15.31 -19.54
CA GLN A 87 -0.68 15.37 -19.36
C GLN A 87 -1.07 15.95 -18.02
N LEU A 88 -0.40 15.54 -16.94
CA LEU A 88 -0.71 15.93 -15.59
C LEU A 88 0.34 16.89 -15.01
N PHE A 89 1.62 16.56 -15.16
CA PHE A 89 2.75 17.34 -14.61
C PHE A 89 3.33 18.31 -15.65
N ASN A 90 2.50 19.22 -16.16
CA ASN A 90 2.91 20.18 -17.19
C ASN A 90 3.76 21.33 -16.61
N LEU A 91 4.96 21.02 -16.15
CA LEU A 91 5.88 21.93 -15.48
C LEU A 91 6.47 23.01 -16.40
N LYS A 92 6.46 22.79 -17.71
CA LYS A 92 7.01 23.76 -18.68
C LYS A 92 6.05 24.92 -18.91
N ASN A 93 4.76 24.67 -18.95
CA ASN A 93 3.73 25.64 -19.25
C ASN A 93 2.99 26.16 -17.99
N ASN A 94 2.97 25.37 -16.92
CA ASN A 94 2.36 25.72 -15.65
C ASN A 94 3.41 25.76 -14.53
N ASN A 95 3.58 26.90 -13.91
CA ASN A 95 4.51 27.08 -12.79
C ASN A 95 3.97 26.52 -11.46
N CYS A 96 3.08 25.54 -11.52
CA CYS A 96 2.49 24.92 -10.33
C CYS A 96 2.28 23.40 -10.53
N SER A 97 2.27 22.70 -9.43
CA SER A 97 1.85 21.29 -9.40
C SER A 97 0.36 21.18 -9.74
N PRO A 98 -0.11 20.03 -10.29
CA PRO A 98 -1.54 19.79 -10.46
C PRO A 98 -2.29 19.98 -9.14
N THR A 99 -3.45 20.60 -9.20
CA THR A 99 -4.31 20.82 -8.03
C THR A 99 -4.84 19.50 -7.48
N ILE A 100 -5.21 19.48 -6.22
CA ILE A 100 -5.87 18.31 -5.62
C ILE A 100 -7.13 17.91 -6.40
N LYS A 101 -7.88 18.85 -6.95
CA LYS A 101 -9.07 18.60 -7.76
C LYS A 101 -8.73 17.80 -9.03
N GLU A 102 -7.70 18.22 -9.77
CA GLU A 102 -7.26 17.52 -10.99
C GLU A 102 -6.78 16.11 -10.67
N LYS A 103 -6.01 15.95 -9.59
CA LYS A 103 -5.57 14.64 -9.10
C LYS A 103 -6.74 13.74 -8.72
N MET A 104 -7.77 14.27 -8.05
CA MET A 104 -8.95 13.48 -7.68
C MET A 104 -9.82 13.10 -8.89
N LEU A 105 -9.89 13.93 -9.92
CA LEU A 105 -10.56 13.55 -11.18
C LEU A 105 -9.84 12.38 -11.85
N PHE A 106 -8.52 12.45 -11.94
CA PHE A 106 -7.69 11.37 -12.48
C PHE A 106 -7.84 10.08 -11.64
N PHE A 107 -7.76 10.20 -10.30
CA PHE A 107 -7.96 9.09 -9.38
C PHE A 107 -9.29 8.38 -9.63
N ASN A 108 -10.39 9.14 -9.73
CA ASN A 108 -11.72 8.59 -9.90
C ASN A 108 -11.88 7.84 -11.23
N GLU A 109 -11.30 8.36 -12.31
CA GLU A 109 -11.31 7.71 -13.61
C GLU A 109 -10.59 6.34 -13.55
N ILE A 110 -9.37 6.32 -13.03
CA ILE A 110 -8.58 5.09 -12.97
C ILE A 110 -9.19 4.07 -12.02
N VAL A 111 -9.55 4.48 -10.81
CA VAL A 111 -10.09 3.57 -9.80
C VAL A 111 -11.48 3.05 -10.19
N GLY A 112 -12.28 3.86 -10.90
CA GLY A 112 -13.55 3.41 -11.49
C GLY A 112 -13.34 2.24 -12.45
N LYS A 113 -12.38 2.35 -13.38
CA LYS A 113 -12.01 1.27 -14.31
C LYS A 113 -11.48 0.03 -13.58
N VAL A 114 -10.64 0.23 -12.55
CA VAL A 114 -10.13 -0.88 -11.73
C VAL A 114 -11.26 -1.66 -11.06
N PHE A 115 -12.26 -0.99 -10.48
CA PHE A 115 -13.41 -1.65 -9.89
C PHE A 115 -14.24 -2.39 -10.94
N GLU A 116 -14.52 -1.78 -12.09
CA GLU A 116 -15.24 -2.44 -13.20
C GLU A 116 -14.51 -3.72 -13.65
N ASP A 117 -13.21 -3.67 -13.84
CA ASP A 117 -12.40 -4.82 -14.25
C ASP A 117 -12.40 -5.94 -13.20
N LEU A 118 -12.21 -5.59 -11.90
CA LEU A 118 -12.14 -6.57 -10.81
C LEU A 118 -13.46 -7.30 -10.59
N TYR A 119 -14.58 -6.67 -10.92
CA TYR A 119 -15.92 -7.24 -10.74
C TYR A 119 -16.62 -7.65 -12.04
N SER A 120 -15.93 -7.58 -13.18
CA SER A 120 -16.51 -7.89 -14.50
C SER A 120 -17.10 -9.30 -14.62
N GLU A 121 -16.52 -10.29 -13.92
CA GLU A 121 -16.95 -11.69 -13.95
C GLU A 121 -17.68 -12.11 -12.66
N VAL A 122 -17.95 -11.18 -11.75
CA VAL A 122 -18.58 -11.49 -10.46
C VAL A 122 -20.11 -11.56 -10.63
N ASN A 123 -20.65 -12.78 -10.68
CA ASN A 123 -22.09 -13.03 -10.83
C ASN A 123 -22.86 -12.97 -9.50
N VAL A 124 -22.18 -13.21 -8.37
CA VAL A 124 -22.80 -13.22 -7.04
C VAL A 124 -22.29 -12.02 -6.25
N PRO A 125 -23.14 -11.03 -5.94
CA PRO A 125 -22.71 -9.84 -5.23
C PRO A 125 -22.16 -10.20 -3.84
N PRO A 126 -21.04 -9.59 -3.42
CA PRO A 126 -20.58 -9.69 -2.04
C PRO A 126 -21.56 -8.97 -1.12
N LYS A 127 -21.73 -9.45 0.11
CA LYS A 127 -22.55 -8.74 1.08
C LYS A 127 -21.89 -7.44 1.55
N ASN A 128 -20.56 -7.45 1.65
CA ASN A 128 -19.79 -6.29 2.07
C ASN A 128 -18.59 -6.08 1.15
N ILE A 129 -18.33 -4.82 0.78
CA ILE A 129 -17.10 -4.36 0.11
C ILE A 129 -16.42 -3.35 1.03
N ILE A 130 -15.15 -3.57 1.33
CA ILE A 130 -14.30 -2.59 2.00
C ILE A 130 -13.35 -2.01 0.96
N HIS A 131 -13.52 -0.73 0.64
CA HIS A 131 -12.62 0.00 -0.23
C HIS A 131 -11.53 0.68 0.60
N VAL A 132 -10.29 0.32 0.35
CA VAL A 132 -9.10 0.82 1.05
C VAL A 132 -8.28 1.68 0.11
N THR A 133 -8.01 2.92 0.50
CA THR A 133 -7.08 3.82 -0.21
C THR A 133 -6.53 4.91 0.70
N CYS A 134 -5.29 5.31 0.44
CA CYS A 134 -4.66 6.45 1.08
C CYS A 134 -4.40 7.59 0.10
N THR A 135 -4.77 7.42 -1.17
CA THR A 135 -4.34 8.27 -2.28
C THR A 135 -5.49 8.98 -3.01
N GLY A 136 -6.73 8.81 -2.52
CA GLY A 136 -7.88 9.50 -3.10
C GLY A 136 -9.08 9.59 -2.19
N TYR A 137 -9.86 10.65 -2.40
CA TYR A 137 -11.14 10.90 -1.76
C TYR A 137 -12.19 11.22 -2.81
N SER A 138 -13.29 10.47 -2.81
CA SER A 138 -14.46 10.78 -3.64
C SER A 138 -15.74 10.31 -3.00
N SER A 139 -16.81 11.07 -3.20
CA SER A 139 -18.16 10.70 -2.85
C SER A 139 -19.09 11.16 -3.97
N PRO A 140 -19.79 10.24 -4.65
CA PRO A 140 -19.77 8.78 -4.46
C PRO A 140 -18.42 8.17 -4.81
N SER A 141 -18.06 7.10 -4.09
CA SER A 141 -16.82 6.35 -4.35
C SER A 141 -16.96 5.40 -5.54
N ALA A 142 -15.83 4.91 -6.10
CA ALA A 142 -15.84 3.92 -7.16
C ALA A 142 -16.59 2.64 -6.76
N ALA A 143 -16.50 2.20 -5.49
CA ALA A 143 -17.29 1.08 -4.98
C ALA A 143 -18.80 1.35 -5.01
N GLN A 144 -19.24 2.57 -4.63
CA GLN A 144 -20.66 2.95 -4.69
C GLN A 144 -21.17 3.04 -6.13
N ILE A 145 -20.35 3.58 -7.03
CA ILE A 145 -20.69 3.65 -8.47
C ILE A 145 -20.84 2.24 -9.04
N LEU A 146 -19.90 1.32 -8.74
CA LEU A 146 -19.97 -0.08 -9.14
C LEU A 146 -21.26 -0.73 -8.64
N VAL A 147 -21.54 -0.68 -7.33
CA VAL A 147 -22.72 -1.29 -6.71
C VAL A 147 -24.02 -0.77 -7.34
N SER A 148 -24.08 0.53 -7.65
CA SER A 148 -25.20 1.13 -8.37
C SER A 148 -25.34 0.59 -9.80
N LYS A 149 -24.24 0.55 -10.56
CA LYS A 149 -24.24 0.03 -11.96
C LYS A 149 -24.63 -1.44 -12.04
N MET A 150 -24.20 -2.25 -11.06
CA MET A 150 -24.48 -3.69 -11.01
C MET A 150 -25.88 -4.01 -10.45
N GLY A 151 -26.63 -3.02 -9.97
CA GLY A 151 -27.92 -3.24 -9.34
C GLY A 151 -27.87 -3.97 -7.99
N TRP A 152 -26.73 -3.85 -7.27
CA TRP A 152 -26.49 -4.56 -6.00
C TRP A 152 -26.90 -3.77 -4.76
N GLY A 153 -27.56 -2.63 -4.91
CA GLY A 153 -27.81 -1.67 -3.83
C GLY A 153 -28.51 -2.23 -2.59
N ASP A 154 -29.40 -3.20 -2.76
CA ASP A 154 -30.10 -3.85 -1.64
C ASP A 154 -29.26 -4.92 -0.94
N PHE A 155 -28.22 -5.45 -1.59
CA PHE A 155 -27.47 -6.60 -1.12
C PHE A 155 -26.09 -6.23 -0.59
N THR A 156 -25.39 -5.30 -1.26
CA THR A 156 -23.99 -4.98 -0.97
C THR A 156 -23.87 -3.71 -0.12
N LYS A 157 -23.23 -3.83 1.02
CA LYS A 157 -22.87 -2.70 1.90
C LYS A 157 -21.42 -2.30 1.66
N ILE A 158 -21.12 -0.99 1.75
CA ILE A 158 -19.79 -0.45 1.48
C ILE A 158 -19.24 0.21 2.74
N TYR A 159 -17.98 -0.09 3.02
CA TYR A 159 -17.18 0.61 4.01
C TYR A 159 -15.93 1.21 3.37
N HIS A 160 -15.57 2.41 3.79
CA HIS A 160 -14.39 3.13 3.29
C HIS A 160 -13.32 3.17 4.39
N ALA A 161 -12.21 2.44 4.18
CA ALA A 161 -11.01 2.53 5.02
C ALA A 161 -10.01 3.47 4.34
N TYR A 162 -10.31 4.76 4.40
CA TYR A 162 -9.53 5.80 3.72
C TYR A 162 -8.52 6.45 4.64
N HIS A 163 -7.41 6.89 4.06
CA HIS A 163 -6.37 7.72 4.70
C HIS A 163 -5.72 7.13 5.96
N MET A 164 -5.71 5.82 6.09
CA MET A 164 -5.05 5.15 7.21
C MET A 164 -3.53 5.02 7.03
N GLY A 165 -3.03 5.14 5.79
CA GLY A 165 -1.63 4.93 5.46
C GLY A 165 -1.29 3.46 5.14
N CYS A 166 0.00 3.18 5.08
CA CYS A 166 0.53 1.90 4.62
C CYS A 166 0.10 0.67 5.44
N TYR A 167 -0.35 0.85 6.69
CA TYR A 167 -0.76 -0.26 7.57
C TYR A 167 -2.22 -0.67 7.40
N ALA A 168 -3.01 0.03 6.58
CA ALA A 168 -4.46 -0.13 6.50
C ALA A 168 -4.95 -1.56 6.22
N ALA A 169 -4.15 -2.40 5.55
CA ALA A 169 -4.52 -3.78 5.26
C ALA A 169 -4.88 -4.58 6.53
N LEU A 170 -4.13 -4.42 7.61
CA LEU A 170 -4.33 -5.20 8.84
C LEU A 170 -5.53 -4.74 9.68
N PRO A 171 -5.75 -3.43 9.97
CA PRO A 171 -6.98 -2.98 10.61
C PRO A 171 -8.24 -3.32 9.82
N THR A 172 -8.16 -3.32 8.49
CA THR A 172 -9.27 -3.71 7.61
C THR A 172 -9.70 -5.16 7.85
N LEU A 173 -8.76 -6.06 8.17
CA LEU A 173 -9.11 -7.44 8.52
C LEU A 173 -10.01 -7.52 9.76
N ARG A 174 -9.80 -6.67 10.77
CA ARG A 174 -10.68 -6.64 11.96
C ARG A 174 -12.09 -6.17 11.62
N VAL A 175 -12.19 -5.17 10.76
CA VAL A 175 -13.50 -4.70 10.26
C VAL A 175 -14.19 -5.81 9.47
N ALA A 176 -13.48 -6.48 8.57
CA ALA A 176 -14.00 -7.59 7.79
C ALA A 176 -14.44 -8.78 8.68
N GLN A 177 -13.68 -9.10 9.72
CA GLN A 177 -14.09 -10.11 10.71
C GLN A 177 -15.39 -9.72 11.44
N GLY A 178 -15.54 -8.43 11.78
CA GLY A 178 -16.78 -7.89 12.37
C GLY A 178 -17.99 -8.11 11.45
N TYR A 179 -17.83 -7.86 10.15
CA TYR A 179 -18.90 -8.12 9.17
C TYR A 179 -19.21 -9.62 9.02
N LEU A 180 -18.22 -10.50 9.03
CA LEU A 180 -18.48 -11.94 9.01
C LEU A 180 -19.23 -12.42 10.26
N LEU A 181 -18.93 -11.86 11.44
CA LEU A 181 -19.66 -12.15 12.67
C LEU A 181 -21.12 -11.68 12.58
N GLN A 182 -21.36 -10.47 12.10
CA GLN A 182 -22.69 -9.94 11.87
C GLN A 182 -23.47 -10.83 10.90
N ASP A 183 -22.85 -11.21 9.78
CA ASP A 183 -23.47 -12.07 8.78
C ASP A 183 -23.86 -13.43 9.35
N ASN A 184 -23.03 -14.02 10.22
CA ASN A 184 -23.37 -15.28 10.86
C ASN A 184 -24.55 -15.16 11.85
N LEU A 185 -24.67 -14.04 12.57
CA LEU A 185 -25.80 -13.78 13.45
C LEU A 185 -27.11 -13.62 12.66
N GLU A 186 -27.08 -12.87 11.55
CA GLU A 186 -28.25 -12.70 10.67
C GLU A 186 -28.65 -14.01 9.98
N ASN A 187 -27.66 -14.80 9.53
CA ASN A 187 -27.91 -16.08 8.84
C ASN A 187 -28.38 -17.20 9.77
N ALA A 188 -28.15 -17.10 11.07
CA ALA A 188 -28.77 -18.01 12.04
C ALA A 188 -30.30 -17.93 12.03
N LEU A 189 -30.85 -16.83 11.52
CA LEU A 189 -32.28 -16.57 11.38
C LEU A 189 -32.81 -16.89 9.95
N THR A 190 -31.93 -16.95 8.94
CA THR A 190 -32.27 -17.15 7.54
C THR A 190 -31.26 -18.08 6.88
N SER A 191 -31.62 -19.22 6.37
CA SER A 191 -30.74 -20.31 5.87
C SER A 191 -29.79 -19.95 4.69
N ASN A 192 -29.51 -18.71 4.42
CA ASN A 192 -28.64 -18.25 3.32
C ASN A 192 -27.23 -17.95 3.81
N ILE A 193 -26.28 -18.83 3.46
CA ILE A 193 -24.87 -18.72 3.85
C ILE A 193 -24.10 -17.99 2.76
N LYS A 194 -23.59 -16.79 3.07
CA LYS A 194 -22.60 -16.08 2.23
C LYS A 194 -21.60 -15.35 3.11
N GLY A 195 -20.78 -16.09 3.85
CA GLY A 195 -19.73 -15.53 4.68
C GLY A 195 -18.54 -15.05 3.84
N ARG A 196 -18.70 -13.95 3.07
CA ARG A 196 -17.63 -13.32 2.28
C ARG A 196 -17.67 -11.81 2.42
N VAL A 197 -16.53 -11.23 2.74
CA VAL A 197 -16.30 -9.78 2.72
C VAL A 197 -15.18 -9.50 1.72
N ASP A 198 -15.44 -8.69 0.71
CA ASP A 198 -14.46 -8.30 -0.29
C ASP A 198 -13.68 -7.07 0.17
N ILE A 199 -12.37 -7.08 -0.04
CA ILE A 199 -11.47 -6.00 0.31
C ILE A 199 -10.72 -5.60 -0.95
N VAL A 200 -10.80 -4.33 -1.32
CA VAL A 200 -10.19 -3.77 -2.53
C VAL A 200 -9.28 -2.63 -2.16
N HIS A 201 -7.99 -2.78 -2.42
CA HIS A 201 -7.01 -1.71 -2.28
C HIS A 201 -6.77 -1.04 -3.62
N THR A 202 -6.81 0.30 -3.63
CA THR A 202 -6.53 1.09 -4.83
C THR A 202 -5.61 2.25 -4.47
N GLU A 203 -4.33 2.12 -4.82
CA GLU A 203 -3.33 3.13 -4.50
C GLU A 203 -2.70 3.71 -5.75
N LEU A 204 -2.85 5.03 -5.92
CA LEU A 204 -2.19 5.85 -6.93
C LEU A 204 -1.18 6.78 -6.25
N CYS A 205 -0.12 6.21 -5.68
CA CYS A 205 0.86 6.97 -4.91
C CYS A 205 1.64 7.96 -5.78
N THR A 206 1.91 7.61 -7.06
CA THR A 206 2.64 8.48 -7.99
C THR A 206 1.86 9.77 -8.31
N LEU A 207 0.53 9.75 -8.09
CA LEU A 207 -0.33 10.92 -8.26
C LEU A 207 0.04 12.07 -7.32
N HIS A 208 0.59 11.76 -6.14
CA HIS A 208 0.95 12.76 -5.14
C HIS A 208 2.40 13.24 -5.23
N PHE A 209 3.09 12.90 -6.32
CA PHE A 209 4.38 13.52 -6.63
C PHE A 209 4.28 15.05 -6.61
N ASN A 210 5.26 15.70 -5.94
CA ASN A 210 5.35 17.15 -5.89
C ASN A 210 6.79 17.59 -6.18
N PRO A 211 7.07 18.14 -7.36
CA PRO A 211 8.40 18.55 -7.78
C PRO A 211 8.91 19.81 -7.07
N TYR A 212 8.06 20.52 -6.34
CA TYR A 212 8.42 21.74 -5.59
C TYR A 212 8.90 21.45 -4.16
N LEU A 213 8.88 20.21 -3.72
CA LEU A 213 9.36 19.78 -2.41
C LEU A 213 10.77 19.18 -2.54
N HIS A 214 11.79 19.98 -2.27
CA HIS A 214 13.20 19.63 -2.54
C HIS A 214 13.97 19.13 -1.29
N ASP A 215 13.29 18.75 -0.21
CA ASP A 215 13.96 18.20 0.97
C ASP A 215 14.36 16.71 0.78
N PRO A 216 15.41 16.24 1.50
CA PRO A 216 15.89 14.87 1.37
C PRO A 216 14.83 13.78 1.61
N GLY A 217 13.87 14.02 2.51
CA GLY A 217 12.78 13.08 2.81
C GLY A 217 11.88 12.87 1.61
N GLN A 218 11.62 13.93 0.85
CA GLN A 218 10.78 13.85 -0.36
C GLN A 218 11.45 13.05 -1.47
N PHE A 219 12.77 13.15 -1.66
CA PHE A 219 13.47 12.30 -2.62
C PHE A 219 13.37 10.81 -2.25
N VAL A 220 13.41 10.48 -0.95
CA VAL A 220 13.16 9.11 -0.49
C VAL A 220 11.74 8.69 -0.84
N VAL A 221 10.73 9.46 -0.42
CA VAL A 221 9.29 9.17 -0.62
C VAL A 221 8.98 9.00 -2.11
N GLN A 222 9.35 9.99 -2.93
CA GLN A 222 9.02 10.03 -4.36
C GLN A 222 9.74 8.94 -5.18
N SER A 223 10.89 8.45 -4.70
CA SER A 223 11.61 7.34 -5.33
C SER A 223 11.15 5.95 -4.88
N LEU A 224 10.41 5.87 -3.78
CA LEU A 224 9.99 4.63 -3.15
C LEU A 224 8.58 4.20 -3.57
N PHE A 225 7.64 5.15 -3.61
CA PHE A 225 6.23 4.85 -3.82
C PHE A 225 5.88 4.54 -5.27
N ALA A 226 4.91 3.63 -5.44
CA ALA A 226 4.37 3.16 -6.71
C ALA A 226 2.85 3.01 -6.64
N ASP A 227 2.18 2.92 -7.78
CA ASP A 227 0.77 2.59 -7.85
C ASP A 227 0.56 1.08 -7.73
N GLY A 228 -0.58 0.66 -7.19
CA GLY A 228 -0.91 -0.76 -7.05
C GLY A 228 -2.35 -1.00 -6.67
N PHE A 229 -2.91 -2.10 -7.21
CA PHE A 229 -4.29 -2.50 -6.99
C PHE A 229 -4.35 -3.98 -6.66
N ILE A 230 -5.13 -4.33 -5.64
CA ILE A 230 -5.36 -5.72 -5.28
C ILE A 230 -6.75 -5.89 -4.65
N TYR A 231 -7.40 -6.95 -5.04
CA TYR A 231 -8.62 -7.46 -4.47
C TYR A 231 -8.34 -8.78 -3.76
N TYR A 232 -8.99 -9.01 -2.64
CA TYR A 232 -9.05 -10.31 -1.98
C TYR A 232 -10.31 -10.36 -1.11
N SER A 233 -10.65 -11.58 -0.67
CA SER A 233 -11.83 -11.76 0.18
C SER A 233 -11.46 -12.42 1.49
N LEU A 234 -12.17 -12.03 2.55
CA LEU A 234 -12.18 -12.72 3.82
C LEU A 234 -13.42 -13.61 3.88
N PHE A 235 -13.20 -14.89 4.22
CA PHE A 235 -14.23 -15.92 4.34
C PHE A 235 -14.31 -16.49 5.74
N GLU A 236 -15.47 -17.02 6.11
CA GLU A 236 -15.53 -18.09 7.10
C GLU A 236 -14.95 -19.38 6.49
N LYS A 237 -14.21 -20.17 7.25
CA LYS A 237 -13.43 -21.32 6.74
C LYS A 237 -14.25 -22.31 5.90
N ASN A 238 -15.47 -22.65 6.33
CA ASN A 238 -16.32 -23.55 5.57
C ASN A 238 -16.84 -22.89 4.27
N ALA A 239 -17.07 -21.57 4.28
CA ALA A 239 -17.43 -20.83 3.09
C ALA A 239 -16.26 -20.79 2.10
N PHE A 240 -15.03 -20.59 2.58
CA PHE A 240 -13.81 -20.60 1.75
C PHE A 240 -13.73 -21.89 0.90
N TYR A 241 -13.88 -23.06 1.49
CA TYR A 241 -13.84 -24.32 0.74
C TYR A 241 -15.05 -24.49 -0.20
N ARG A 242 -16.24 -24.00 0.17
CA ARG A 242 -17.42 -24.04 -0.71
C ARG A 242 -17.29 -23.14 -1.95
N TYR A 243 -16.48 -22.08 -1.86
CA TYR A 243 -16.11 -21.27 -3.04
C TYR A 243 -15.06 -21.95 -3.93
N GLY A 244 -14.67 -23.21 -3.64
CA GLY A 244 -13.69 -23.99 -4.40
C GLY A 244 -12.24 -23.54 -4.17
N LEU A 245 -12.00 -22.72 -3.16
CA LEU A 245 -10.67 -22.26 -2.80
C LEU A 245 -9.95 -23.29 -1.94
N ASN A 246 -8.66 -23.47 -2.18
CA ASN A 246 -7.83 -24.47 -1.49
C ASN A 246 -6.49 -23.93 -1.00
N LYS A 247 -6.18 -22.65 -1.28
CA LYS A 247 -5.00 -21.95 -0.78
C LYS A 247 -5.40 -20.60 -0.20
N GLY A 248 -5.00 -20.32 1.01
CA GLY A 248 -5.34 -19.09 1.69
C GLY A 248 -4.54 -18.88 2.97
N LEU A 249 -4.85 -17.80 3.70
CA LEU A 249 -4.25 -17.47 4.98
C LEU A 249 -5.32 -17.44 6.08
N GLU A 250 -5.30 -18.41 6.96
CA GLU A 250 -6.12 -18.44 8.17
C GLU A 250 -5.56 -17.42 9.18
N ILE A 251 -6.40 -16.51 9.67
CA ILE A 251 -6.00 -15.50 10.67
C ILE A 251 -6.12 -16.11 12.06
N LEU A 252 -4.99 -16.24 12.77
CA LEU A 252 -4.92 -16.79 14.11
C LEU A 252 -5.03 -15.70 15.19
N ALA A 253 -4.32 -14.58 14.99
CA ALA A 253 -4.36 -13.44 15.89
C ALA A 253 -4.06 -12.12 15.16
N THR A 254 -4.52 -11.03 15.75
CA THR A 254 -4.16 -9.66 15.34
C THR A 254 -3.79 -8.83 16.56
N HIS A 255 -2.84 -7.91 16.40
CA HIS A 255 -2.49 -6.92 17.40
C HIS A 255 -2.21 -5.56 16.74
N GLU A 256 -2.56 -4.49 17.45
CA GLU A 256 -2.30 -3.10 17.03
C GLU A 256 -1.86 -2.30 18.25
N MET A 257 -0.89 -1.43 18.04
CA MET A 257 -0.34 -0.56 19.07
C MET A 257 0.02 0.79 18.46
N ILE A 258 -0.44 1.87 19.09
CA ILE A 258 0.07 3.22 18.84
C ILE A 258 1.18 3.47 19.86
N ILE A 259 2.37 3.83 19.37
CA ILE A 259 3.51 4.12 20.24
C ILE A 259 3.33 5.55 20.78
N SER A 260 3.32 5.68 22.10
CA SER A 260 3.13 6.97 22.76
C SER A 260 4.25 7.95 22.41
N HIS A 261 3.92 9.24 22.31
CA HIS A 261 4.84 10.36 22.06
C HIS A 261 5.59 10.29 20.71
N THR A 262 4.94 9.75 19.66
CA THR A 262 5.54 9.61 18.33
C THR A 262 4.67 10.18 17.20
N LEU A 263 3.70 11.03 17.50
CA LEU A 263 2.77 11.59 16.51
C LEU A 263 3.46 12.36 15.39
N ASP A 264 4.61 12.95 15.68
CA ASP A 264 5.45 13.72 14.74
C ASP A 264 6.42 12.85 13.93
N ALA A 265 6.44 11.54 14.18
CA ALA A 265 7.39 10.64 13.53
C ALA A 265 7.02 10.36 12.06
N MET A 266 5.74 10.30 11.76
CA MET A 266 5.21 10.05 10.42
C MET A 266 3.83 10.67 10.30
N SER A 267 3.60 11.44 9.22
CA SER A 267 2.28 11.95 8.86
C SER A 267 1.98 11.78 7.39
N TRP A 268 0.70 11.83 7.05
CA TRP A 268 0.18 11.81 5.69
C TRP A 268 -0.94 12.85 5.63
N ASP A 269 -0.60 14.07 5.22
CA ASP A 269 -1.45 15.24 5.37
C ASP A 269 -2.00 15.72 4.03
N LEU A 270 -3.23 16.23 4.04
CA LEU A 270 -3.83 16.88 2.89
C LEU A 270 -3.22 18.28 2.69
N SER A 271 -2.82 18.58 1.47
CA SER A 271 -2.33 19.90 1.05
C SER A 271 -3.09 20.42 -0.19
N GLU A 272 -2.82 21.65 -0.60
CA GLU A 272 -3.44 22.25 -1.79
C GLU A 272 -3.09 21.51 -3.09
N SER A 273 -1.89 20.93 -3.16
CA SER A 273 -1.39 20.23 -4.35
C SER A 273 -1.46 18.70 -4.27
N GLY A 274 -2.03 18.14 -3.22
CA GLY A 274 -2.12 16.68 -3.03
C GLY A 274 -1.87 16.28 -1.59
N PHE A 275 -1.50 15.02 -1.38
CA PHE A 275 -1.15 14.53 -0.06
C PHE A 275 0.36 14.57 0.14
N TYR A 276 0.76 14.98 1.32
CA TYR A 276 2.15 15.18 1.70
C TYR A 276 2.55 14.23 2.83
N MET A 277 3.64 13.50 2.62
CA MET A 277 4.21 12.63 3.65
C MET A 277 5.36 13.33 4.36
N SER A 278 5.27 13.44 5.68
CA SER A 278 6.43 13.69 6.52
C SER A 278 6.95 12.38 7.10
N LEU A 279 8.27 12.22 7.10
CA LEU A 279 8.93 11.01 7.61
C LEU A 279 10.17 11.41 8.38
N SER A 280 10.12 11.24 9.69
CA SER A 280 11.27 11.48 10.57
C SER A 280 12.32 10.39 10.42
N GLY A 281 13.59 10.78 10.41
CA GLY A 281 14.71 9.84 10.48
C GLY A 281 14.73 8.97 11.75
N LYS A 282 13.92 9.30 12.78
CA LYS A 282 13.79 8.54 14.03
C LYS A 282 12.90 7.29 13.91
N VAL A 283 12.07 7.18 12.86
CA VAL A 283 11.11 6.07 12.69
C VAL A 283 11.76 4.70 12.86
N PRO A 284 12.91 4.39 12.23
CA PRO A 284 13.54 3.08 12.41
C PRO A 284 13.91 2.78 13.87
N ALA A 285 14.46 3.75 14.61
CA ALA A 285 14.84 3.56 16.01
C ALA A 285 13.61 3.30 16.90
N VAL A 286 12.55 4.08 16.72
CA VAL A 286 11.29 3.90 17.46
C VAL A 286 10.69 2.51 17.21
N ILE A 287 10.72 2.03 15.96
CA ILE A 287 10.26 0.66 15.64
C ILE A 287 11.13 -0.37 16.34
N ALA A 288 12.47 -0.23 16.26
CA ALA A 288 13.42 -1.18 16.86
C ALA A 288 13.20 -1.35 18.37
N GLU A 289 12.96 -0.25 19.08
CA GLU A 289 12.73 -0.24 20.53
C GLU A 289 11.44 -0.94 20.95
N ASN A 290 10.45 -1.00 20.06
CA ASN A 290 9.10 -1.46 20.41
C ASN A 290 8.70 -2.80 19.79
N ILE A 291 9.37 -3.25 18.71
CA ILE A 291 8.90 -4.37 17.91
C ILE A 291 8.94 -5.70 18.67
N PHE A 292 9.92 -5.94 19.51
CA PHE A 292 10.02 -7.19 20.25
C PHE A 292 8.84 -7.36 21.23
N ASN A 293 8.57 -6.34 22.04
CA ASN A 293 7.40 -6.32 22.93
C ASN A 293 6.08 -6.43 22.17
N PHE A 294 6.00 -5.83 20.97
CA PHE A 294 4.83 -5.97 20.10
C PHE A 294 4.62 -7.42 19.65
N ILE A 295 5.67 -8.11 19.22
CA ILE A 295 5.64 -9.50 18.79
C ILE A 295 5.21 -10.40 19.96
N GLU A 296 5.77 -10.24 21.14
CA GLU A 296 5.36 -11.02 22.32
C GLU A 296 3.87 -10.85 22.62
N LYS A 297 3.35 -9.63 22.56
CA LYS A 297 1.91 -9.35 22.72
C LYS A 297 1.05 -9.95 21.62
N LEU A 298 1.53 -10.02 20.38
CA LEU A 298 0.82 -10.70 19.32
C LEU A 298 0.73 -12.20 19.59
N PHE A 299 1.84 -12.82 19.95
CA PHE A 299 1.92 -14.25 20.23
C PHE A 299 1.18 -14.69 21.50
N SER A 300 1.13 -13.84 22.53
CA SER A 300 0.37 -14.13 23.76
C SER A 300 -1.13 -14.35 23.54
N LYS A 301 -1.65 -14.03 22.36
CA LYS A 301 -3.04 -14.29 21.95
C LYS A 301 -3.25 -15.64 21.26
N THR A 302 -2.21 -16.46 21.16
CA THR A 302 -2.20 -17.74 20.46
C THR A 302 -1.55 -18.82 21.34
N GLU A 303 -1.60 -20.06 20.87
CA GLU A 303 -0.89 -21.19 21.48
C GLU A 303 0.60 -21.28 21.09
N TYR A 304 1.05 -20.42 20.16
CA TYR A 304 2.40 -20.42 19.63
C TYR A 304 3.33 -19.55 20.47
N SER A 305 4.59 -20.00 20.65
CA SER A 305 5.68 -19.21 21.20
C SER A 305 6.51 -18.61 20.06
N TYR A 306 6.86 -17.33 20.18
CA TYR A 306 7.73 -16.68 19.21
C TYR A 306 9.07 -17.40 19.05
N ALA A 307 9.70 -17.79 20.18
CA ALA A 307 11.00 -18.45 20.17
C ALA A 307 11.01 -19.80 19.43
N GLU A 308 9.87 -20.53 19.45
CA GLU A 308 9.76 -21.82 18.78
C GLU A 308 9.54 -21.72 17.28
N ILE A 309 8.91 -20.63 16.83
CA ILE A 309 8.47 -20.52 15.43
C ILE A 309 9.31 -19.55 14.59
N LYS A 310 10.12 -18.67 15.20
CA LYS A 310 10.76 -17.54 14.50
C LYS A 310 11.55 -17.98 13.27
N ASP A 311 12.28 -19.07 13.35
CA ASP A 311 13.19 -19.54 12.29
C ASP A 311 12.44 -20.22 11.13
N ASN A 312 11.24 -20.75 11.39
CA ASN A 312 10.43 -21.50 10.42
C ASN A 312 9.24 -20.70 9.86
N ALA A 313 8.91 -19.56 10.45
CA ALA A 313 7.85 -18.69 9.98
C ALA A 313 8.33 -17.80 8.83
N LEU A 314 7.40 -17.43 7.95
CA LEU A 314 7.60 -16.36 6.99
C LEU A 314 7.17 -15.03 7.62
N TYR A 315 7.84 -13.94 7.22
CA TYR A 315 7.52 -12.61 7.69
C TYR A 315 7.10 -11.72 6.51
N ALA A 316 5.81 -11.44 6.43
CA ALA A 316 5.25 -10.45 5.50
C ALA A 316 5.38 -9.07 6.14
N VAL A 317 6.52 -8.43 5.94
CA VAL A 317 6.82 -7.10 6.48
C VAL A 317 6.52 -6.05 5.44
N HIS A 318 5.59 -5.13 5.73
CA HIS A 318 5.34 -3.99 4.84
C HIS A 318 6.63 -3.21 4.60
N PRO A 319 7.11 -3.09 3.35
CA PRO A 319 8.37 -2.44 3.04
C PRO A 319 8.19 -0.91 2.99
N GLY A 320 8.11 -0.26 4.15
CA GLY A 320 8.14 1.20 4.25
C GLY A 320 9.41 1.83 3.67
N GLY A 321 10.31 0.97 3.18
CA GLY A 321 11.59 1.19 2.54
C GLY A 321 12.54 0.04 2.86
N PRO A 322 13.67 -0.12 2.12
CA PRO A 322 14.60 -1.23 2.33
C PRO A 322 15.21 -1.23 3.74
N LYS A 323 15.33 -0.05 4.37
CA LYS A 323 15.82 0.07 5.75
C LYS A 323 14.87 -0.55 6.78
N ILE A 324 13.56 -0.52 6.55
CA ILE A 324 12.58 -1.09 7.48
C ILE A 324 12.63 -2.61 7.46
N ILE A 325 12.69 -3.23 6.26
CA ILE A 325 12.82 -4.70 6.15
C ILE A 325 14.11 -5.16 6.85
N LYS A 326 15.23 -4.49 6.53
CA LYS A 326 16.53 -4.80 7.16
C LYS A 326 16.48 -4.64 8.68
N LEU A 327 15.87 -3.57 9.19
CA LEU A 327 15.73 -3.33 10.61
C LEU A 327 14.97 -4.47 11.31
N ILE A 328 13.82 -4.86 10.76
CA ILE A 328 13.00 -5.94 11.32
C ILE A 328 13.77 -7.26 11.30
N LYS A 329 14.49 -7.55 10.20
CA LYS A 329 15.36 -8.71 10.09
C LYS A 329 16.41 -8.70 11.20
N ASP A 330 17.14 -7.60 11.37
CA ASP A 330 18.25 -7.49 12.33
C ASP A 330 17.76 -7.56 13.79
N VAL A 331 16.66 -6.85 14.12
CA VAL A 331 16.15 -6.79 15.52
C VAL A 331 15.50 -8.10 15.95
N LEU A 332 14.79 -8.77 15.04
CA LEU A 332 14.13 -10.05 15.32
C LEU A 332 15.03 -11.26 15.04
N ASP A 333 16.28 -11.05 14.65
CA ASP A 333 17.27 -12.08 14.32
C ASP A 333 16.72 -13.10 13.30
N LEU A 334 16.27 -12.58 12.14
CA LEU A 334 15.67 -13.38 11.07
C LEU A 334 16.68 -13.67 9.96
N SER A 335 16.48 -14.79 9.27
CA SER A 335 17.24 -15.13 8.05
C SER A 335 16.70 -14.39 6.82
N ASP A 336 17.46 -14.39 5.71
CA ASP A 336 16.99 -13.85 4.42
C ASP A 336 15.74 -14.58 3.93
N LYS A 337 15.65 -15.88 4.16
CA LYS A 337 14.50 -16.72 3.78
C LYS A 337 13.21 -16.28 4.48
N ASN A 338 13.30 -15.84 5.73
CA ASN A 338 12.10 -15.41 6.48
C ASN A 338 11.43 -14.17 5.86
N ILE A 339 12.21 -13.28 5.24
CA ILE A 339 11.75 -11.97 4.72
C ILE A 339 11.72 -11.89 3.18
N GLU A 340 12.07 -12.97 2.48
CA GLU A 340 12.32 -12.97 1.04
C GLU A 340 11.16 -12.38 0.21
N PHE A 341 9.91 -12.68 0.56
CA PHE A 341 8.74 -12.17 -0.16
C PHE A 341 8.55 -10.66 0.01
N SER A 342 8.92 -10.10 1.17
CA SER A 342 8.88 -8.65 1.40
C SER A 342 9.91 -7.92 0.55
N GLU A 343 11.13 -8.46 0.47
CA GLU A 343 12.19 -7.92 -0.39
C GLU A 343 11.84 -8.07 -1.87
N LEU A 344 11.27 -9.23 -2.28
CA LEU A 344 10.84 -9.50 -3.65
C LEU A 344 9.80 -8.48 -4.13
N ILE A 345 8.77 -8.24 -3.32
CA ILE A 345 7.71 -7.29 -3.67
C ILE A 345 8.27 -5.86 -3.74
N LEU A 346 9.08 -5.44 -2.77
CA LEU A 346 9.73 -4.12 -2.84
C LEU A 346 10.59 -3.97 -4.11
N LYS A 347 11.40 -4.98 -4.42
CA LYS A 347 12.31 -4.96 -5.57
C LYS A 347 11.57 -4.86 -6.90
N ASN A 348 10.48 -5.60 -7.04
CA ASN A 348 9.77 -5.69 -8.33
C ASN A 348 8.73 -4.59 -8.52
N TYR A 349 8.16 -4.05 -7.43
CA TYR A 349 6.98 -3.19 -7.53
C TYR A 349 7.09 -1.87 -6.76
N GLY A 350 8.10 -1.70 -5.90
CA GLY A 350 8.18 -0.56 -4.99
C GLY A 350 7.19 -0.64 -3.83
N ASN A 351 6.96 0.48 -3.17
CA ASN A 351 5.97 0.60 -2.09
C ASN A 351 4.63 1.10 -2.65
N MET A 352 3.64 0.23 -2.70
CA MET A 352 2.27 0.51 -3.15
C MET A 352 1.34 0.88 -1.98
N SER A 353 1.86 1.54 -0.95
CA SER A 353 1.11 1.92 0.25
C SER A 353 0.33 0.73 0.86
N SER A 354 -0.96 0.87 1.13
CA SER A 354 -1.80 -0.16 1.76
C SER A 354 -1.93 -1.45 0.94
N ALA A 355 -1.73 -1.37 -0.37
CA ALA A 355 -1.79 -2.54 -1.27
C ALA A 355 -0.55 -3.44 -1.17
N THR A 356 0.59 -2.95 -0.66
CA THR A 356 1.85 -3.69 -0.67
C THR A 356 1.79 -4.99 0.14
N LEU A 357 1.28 -4.92 1.37
CA LEU A 357 1.21 -6.09 2.25
C LEU A 357 0.32 -7.21 1.67
N PRO A 358 -0.88 -6.93 1.12
CA PRO A 358 -1.67 -7.94 0.39
C PRO A 358 -0.95 -8.53 -0.84
N HIS A 359 -0.10 -7.78 -1.55
CA HIS A 359 0.73 -8.35 -2.62
C HIS A 359 1.74 -9.36 -2.07
N ILE A 360 2.33 -9.10 -0.89
CA ILE A 360 3.23 -10.07 -0.23
C ILE A 360 2.44 -11.34 0.14
N TRP A 361 1.24 -11.22 0.68
CA TRP A 361 0.38 -12.38 0.99
C TRP A 361 0.05 -13.18 -0.25
N ASN A 362 -0.31 -12.52 -1.35
CA ASN A 362 -0.57 -13.17 -2.64
C ASN A 362 0.65 -13.94 -3.15
N GLU A 363 1.84 -13.37 -3.05
CA GLU A 363 3.08 -14.02 -3.46
C GLU A 363 3.37 -15.27 -2.62
N ILE A 364 3.22 -15.18 -1.29
CA ILE A 364 3.37 -16.31 -0.37
C ILE A 364 2.39 -17.45 -0.72
N ILE A 365 1.12 -17.15 -0.94
CA ILE A 365 0.08 -18.15 -1.24
C ILE A 365 0.34 -18.84 -2.58
N ASN A 366 0.83 -18.09 -3.58
CA ASN A 366 1.12 -18.63 -4.91
C ASN A 366 2.48 -19.32 -5.02
N SER A 367 3.31 -19.23 -3.98
CA SER A 367 4.58 -19.95 -3.92
C SER A 367 4.39 -21.45 -3.56
N ASN A 368 5.51 -22.17 -3.51
CA ASN A 368 5.53 -23.58 -3.10
C ASN A 368 5.62 -23.78 -1.56
N VAL A 369 5.21 -22.78 -0.79
CA VAL A 369 5.21 -22.89 0.68
C VAL A 369 4.14 -23.90 1.14
N GLN A 370 4.52 -24.74 2.08
CA GLN A 370 3.66 -25.83 2.56
C GLN A 370 2.49 -25.29 3.41
N ALA A 371 1.34 -25.97 3.33
CA ALA A 371 0.23 -25.78 4.26
C ALA A 371 0.69 -26.01 5.71
N GLY A 372 0.18 -25.22 6.64
CA GLY A 372 0.60 -25.22 8.04
C GLY A 372 1.71 -24.22 8.36
N THR A 373 2.45 -23.71 7.37
CA THR A 373 3.48 -22.68 7.60
C THR A 373 2.85 -21.42 8.18
N LEU A 374 3.49 -20.89 9.24
CA LEU A 374 3.06 -19.65 9.88
C LEU A 374 3.60 -18.43 9.15
N VAL A 375 2.79 -17.39 9.08
CA VAL A 375 3.12 -16.11 8.48
C VAL A 375 2.88 -15.00 9.50
N VAL A 376 3.95 -14.30 9.88
CA VAL A 376 3.89 -13.10 10.72
C VAL A 376 3.81 -11.90 9.82
N SER A 377 2.68 -11.20 9.83
CA SER A 377 2.48 -9.99 9.02
C SER A 377 2.69 -8.76 9.89
N LEU A 378 3.48 -7.79 9.40
CA LEU A 378 3.81 -6.55 10.11
C LEU A 378 3.65 -5.34 9.18
N ALA A 379 3.02 -4.29 9.68
CA ALA A 379 2.93 -3.00 8.99
C ALA A 379 3.06 -1.83 9.97
N PHE A 380 3.49 -0.69 9.42
CA PHE A 380 3.76 0.53 10.16
C PHE A 380 3.08 1.71 9.46
N GLY A 381 2.65 2.69 10.23
CA GLY A 381 2.01 3.88 9.68
C GLY A 381 1.94 5.05 10.65
N PRO A 382 1.25 6.14 10.24
CA PRO A 382 1.11 7.32 11.07
C PRO A 382 0.64 7.02 12.49
N GLY A 383 1.19 7.81 13.48
CA GLY A 383 0.76 7.66 14.87
C GLY A 383 1.84 7.53 15.94
N LEU A 384 3.05 6.96 15.82
CA LEU A 384 3.47 5.85 14.96
C LEU A 384 2.68 4.60 15.34
N THR A 385 2.02 3.99 14.39
CA THR A 385 1.23 2.79 14.61
C THR A 385 1.98 1.54 14.14
N VAL A 386 1.99 0.49 14.97
CA VAL A 386 2.48 -0.84 14.62
C VAL A 386 1.30 -1.80 14.62
N VAL A 387 1.12 -2.53 13.55
CA VAL A 387 0.05 -3.54 13.43
C VAL A 387 0.63 -4.85 12.94
N GLY A 388 0.13 -5.96 13.48
CA GLY A 388 0.56 -7.29 13.06
C GLY A 388 -0.57 -8.32 13.13
N SER A 389 -0.35 -9.39 12.42
CA SER A 389 -1.19 -10.59 12.43
C SER A 389 -0.32 -11.84 12.40
N LEU A 390 -0.69 -12.86 13.16
CA LEU A 390 -0.21 -14.22 12.98
C LEU A 390 -1.23 -14.97 12.12
N MET A 391 -0.77 -15.56 11.04
CA MET A 391 -1.57 -16.29 10.08
C MET A 391 -0.98 -17.67 9.82
N ARG A 392 -1.78 -18.57 9.24
CA ARG A 392 -1.35 -19.92 8.85
C ARG A 392 -1.79 -20.22 7.42
N ILE A 393 -0.90 -20.74 6.59
CA ILE A 393 -1.24 -21.20 5.23
C ILE A 393 -2.16 -22.42 5.32
N VAL A 394 -3.29 -22.38 4.60
CA VAL A 394 -4.26 -23.47 4.48
C VAL A 394 -4.38 -23.95 3.04
#